data_0d2b29a7f1993f943c10c73df7d5309c
#
_entry.id   0d2b29a7f1993f943c10c73df7d5309c
#
_cell.length_a   1.000
_cell.length_b   1.000
_cell.length_c   1.000
_cell.angle_alpha   90.00
_cell.angle_beta   90.00
_cell.angle_gamma   90.00
#
_symmetry.space_group_name_H-M   'P 1'
#
loop_
_entity.id
_entity.type
_entity.pdbx_description
1 polymer ?
#
loop_
_entity_poly.entity_id
_entity_poly.type
_entity_poly.pdbx_seq_one_letter_code
_entity_poly.pdbx_strand_id
1 'polypeptide(L)'
;MSETIRWAIIGTGSIASKFATGLQELPDATLQAVGSRSQDRADEFGDEYDAPERFGSYRELAQSSSTDIIYIATPHPFHHDNTLLCLRAGKPVLCEKPFAVNAAQAEEMVQCARERDLFCMEAMWTRFFPLMDEVRSILANGDIGEPRMLQVDFGFRIGWEPESRLLNPDLAGGSLLDVGIYCCALSSMIFGDPTDLAGLAHIGETGVDEEAGWVLKHDDGQIAVCSSAVRTGTPMEAVINGTDGRITIHSPWWIPTSMTVEKGDSDPETLDFPLQGNGMNYEAAEVMNCLRNGKTEHEIMPLDETLRIAGTMDSLREEWGLEYPFE
;
A
#
# COMPACT_ATOMS: atom_id res chain seq x y z
N MET A 1 23.19 -19.19 7.03
CA MET A 1 22.97 -17.80 6.57
C MET A 1 21.88 -17.91 5.52
N SER A 2 20.82 -17.11 5.61
CA SER A 2 19.79 -17.02 4.59
C SER A 2 20.41 -16.55 3.27
N GLU A 3 19.87 -17.00 2.14
CA GLU A 3 20.31 -16.54 0.83
C GLU A 3 19.99 -15.04 0.69
N THR A 4 20.97 -14.26 0.25
CA THR A 4 20.80 -12.82 0.04
C THR A 4 19.86 -12.57 -1.13
N ILE A 5 18.82 -11.78 -0.95
CA ILE A 5 17.90 -11.37 -2.02
C ILE A 5 18.39 -10.05 -2.63
N ARG A 6 18.52 -10.07 -3.95
CA ARG A 6 19.01 -8.94 -4.76
C ARG A 6 17.84 -8.17 -5.33
N TRP A 7 17.59 -7.00 -4.76
CA TRP A 7 16.51 -6.11 -5.15
C TRP A 7 16.92 -5.21 -6.32
N ALA A 8 15.94 -4.88 -7.14
CA ALA A 8 16.02 -3.75 -8.05
C ALA A 8 14.90 -2.75 -7.75
N ILE A 9 15.11 -1.49 -8.08
CA ILE A 9 14.10 -0.44 -7.95
C ILE A 9 13.86 0.21 -9.31
N ILE A 10 12.60 0.29 -9.74
CA ILE A 10 12.15 1.10 -10.89
C ILE A 10 11.55 2.40 -10.36
N GLY A 11 12.18 3.53 -10.73
CA GLY A 11 11.89 4.87 -10.24
C GLY A 11 12.92 5.35 -9.21
N THR A 12 13.15 6.66 -9.18
CA THR A 12 14.15 7.32 -8.31
C THR A 12 13.52 8.48 -7.54
N GLY A 13 12.25 8.33 -7.14
CA GLY A 13 11.48 9.28 -6.35
C GLY A 13 11.65 9.07 -4.84
N SER A 14 10.96 9.91 -4.06
CA SER A 14 11.03 9.89 -2.59
C SER A 14 10.65 8.53 -1.98
N ILE A 15 9.67 7.81 -2.58
CA ILE A 15 9.27 6.51 -2.07
C ILE A 15 10.34 5.45 -2.35
N ALA A 16 11.01 5.53 -3.52
CA ALA A 16 12.16 4.69 -3.84
C ALA A 16 13.30 4.87 -2.82
N SER A 17 13.60 6.13 -2.44
CA SER A 17 14.59 6.44 -1.40
C SER A 17 14.21 5.87 -0.04
N LYS A 18 12.94 5.97 0.36
CA LYS A 18 12.46 5.36 1.61
C LYS A 18 12.60 3.84 1.58
N PHE A 19 12.22 3.20 0.47
CA PHE A 19 12.35 1.74 0.34
C PHE A 19 13.81 1.31 0.36
N ALA A 20 14.71 1.99 -0.37
CA ALA A 20 16.14 1.71 -0.35
C ALA A 20 16.74 1.84 1.06
N THR A 21 16.34 2.87 1.82
CA THR A 21 16.71 3.01 3.24
C THR A 21 16.17 1.86 4.10
N GLY A 22 14.94 1.42 3.85
CA GLY A 22 14.35 0.25 4.54
C GLY A 22 15.11 -1.03 4.26
N LEU A 23 15.57 -1.25 3.04
CA LEU A 23 16.39 -2.42 2.68
C LEU A 23 17.72 -2.49 3.44
N GLN A 24 18.33 -1.34 3.77
CA GLN A 24 19.59 -1.29 4.52
C GLN A 24 19.47 -1.84 5.94
N GLU A 25 18.26 -1.91 6.50
CA GLU A 25 18.00 -2.53 7.81
C GLU A 25 18.01 -4.07 7.76
N LEU A 26 18.02 -4.67 6.56
CA LEU A 26 17.97 -6.12 6.36
C LEU A 26 19.33 -6.67 5.93
N PRO A 27 20.00 -7.46 6.80
CA PRO A 27 21.38 -7.92 6.55
C PRO A 27 21.49 -8.90 5.37
N ASP A 28 20.38 -9.46 4.91
CA ASP A 28 20.26 -10.41 3.82
C ASP A 28 19.49 -9.85 2.61
N ALA A 29 19.39 -8.52 2.50
CA ALA A 29 18.93 -7.79 1.33
C ALA A 29 20.07 -6.96 0.73
N THR A 30 20.07 -6.79 -0.58
CA THR A 30 20.97 -5.85 -1.28
C THR A 30 20.22 -5.12 -2.37
N LEU A 31 20.44 -3.81 -2.50
CA LEU A 31 20.00 -3.07 -3.67
C LEU A 31 21.02 -3.29 -4.79
N GLN A 32 20.70 -4.22 -5.70
CA GLN A 32 21.57 -4.63 -6.80
C GLN A 32 21.49 -3.71 -8.00
N ALA A 33 20.29 -3.18 -8.27
CA ALA A 33 20.06 -2.39 -9.48
C ALA A 33 19.05 -1.27 -9.26
N VAL A 34 19.20 -0.19 -10.02
CA VAL A 34 18.21 0.88 -10.10
C VAL A 34 17.96 1.27 -11.56
N GLY A 35 16.71 1.55 -11.88
CA GLY A 35 16.27 2.03 -13.19
C GLY A 35 15.55 3.35 -13.12
N SER A 36 15.90 4.25 -14.03
CA SER A 36 15.24 5.52 -14.24
C SER A 36 15.04 5.78 -15.74
N ARG A 37 14.19 6.74 -16.09
CA ARG A 37 14.06 7.25 -17.47
C ARG A 37 15.24 8.14 -17.88
N SER A 38 16.14 8.46 -16.95
CA SER A 38 17.36 9.23 -17.15
C SER A 38 18.52 8.47 -16.52
N GLN A 39 19.59 8.28 -17.30
CA GLN A 39 20.83 7.66 -16.80
C GLN A 39 21.40 8.44 -15.63
N ASP A 40 21.45 9.78 -15.75
CA ASP A 40 22.01 10.65 -14.70
C ASP A 40 21.29 10.43 -13.35
N ARG A 41 19.94 10.32 -13.38
CA ARG A 41 19.17 10.04 -12.15
C ARG A 41 19.39 8.63 -11.62
N ALA A 42 19.60 7.64 -12.49
CA ALA A 42 19.95 6.30 -12.08
C ALA A 42 21.33 6.29 -11.42
N ASP A 43 22.28 7.05 -11.96
CA ASP A 43 23.63 7.17 -11.43
C ASP A 43 23.63 7.88 -10.07
N GLU A 44 22.93 9.01 -9.94
CA GLU A 44 22.79 9.74 -8.67
C GLU A 44 22.19 8.85 -7.57
N PHE A 45 21.09 8.17 -7.88
CA PHE A 45 20.45 7.25 -6.92
C PHE A 45 21.33 6.05 -6.59
N GLY A 46 22.02 5.50 -7.59
CA GLY A 46 22.97 4.41 -7.41
C GLY A 46 24.17 4.78 -6.56
N ASP A 47 24.64 6.04 -6.65
CA ASP A 47 25.71 6.56 -5.78
C ASP A 47 25.25 6.75 -4.33
N GLU A 48 24.00 7.20 -4.14
CA GLU A 48 23.43 7.43 -2.81
C GLU A 48 23.17 6.12 -2.04
N TYR A 49 22.71 5.06 -2.74
CA TYR A 49 22.30 3.80 -2.11
C TYR A 49 23.20 2.61 -2.46
N ASP A 50 24.40 2.83 -2.98
CA ASP A 50 25.38 1.82 -3.33
C ASP A 50 24.87 0.74 -4.31
N ALA A 51 23.96 1.13 -5.26
CA ALA A 51 23.50 0.19 -6.28
C ALA A 51 24.55 0.04 -7.40
N PRO A 52 25.11 -1.18 -7.62
CA PRO A 52 26.19 -1.38 -8.58
C PRO A 52 25.73 -1.31 -10.05
N GLU A 53 24.48 -1.68 -10.33
CA GLU A 53 23.92 -1.64 -11.68
C GLU A 53 22.92 -0.50 -11.84
N ARG A 54 23.07 0.30 -12.88
CA ARG A 54 22.34 1.55 -13.10
C ARG A 54 21.86 1.64 -14.53
N PHE A 55 20.55 1.71 -14.71
CA PHE A 55 19.93 1.64 -16.03
C PHE A 55 19.15 2.92 -16.34
N GLY A 56 19.43 3.55 -17.49
CA GLY A 56 18.65 4.66 -18.04
C GLY A 56 17.33 4.20 -18.68
N SER A 57 16.97 2.92 -18.54
CA SER A 57 15.79 2.30 -19.14
C SER A 57 15.21 1.22 -18.21
N TYR A 58 13.91 1.29 -17.94
CA TYR A 58 13.20 0.26 -17.20
C TYR A 58 13.22 -1.11 -17.90
N ARG A 59 13.22 -1.10 -19.23
CA ARG A 59 13.30 -2.32 -20.05
C ARG A 59 14.63 -3.02 -19.88
N GLU A 60 15.73 -2.30 -19.86
CA GLU A 60 17.05 -2.88 -19.67
C GLU A 60 17.19 -3.44 -18.26
N LEU A 61 16.71 -2.74 -17.23
CA LEU A 61 16.71 -3.25 -15.86
C LEU A 61 15.87 -4.53 -15.75
N ALA A 62 14.66 -4.57 -16.32
CA ALA A 62 13.80 -5.75 -16.25
C ALA A 62 14.45 -7.00 -16.90
N GLN A 63 15.37 -6.83 -17.84
CA GLN A 63 16.12 -7.92 -18.49
C GLN A 63 17.40 -8.33 -17.74
N SER A 64 17.81 -7.59 -16.71
CA SER A 64 19.00 -7.94 -15.92
C SER A 64 18.83 -9.29 -15.23
N SER A 65 19.83 -10.15 -15.32
CA SER A 65 19.87 -11.46 -14.64
C SER A 65 20.42 -11.37 -13.22
N SER A 66 20.88 -10.20 -12.79
CA SER A 66 21.51 -9.99 -11.50
C SER A 66 20.53 -9.78 -10.34
N THR A 67 19.23 -9.62 -10.63
CA THR A 67 18.20 -9.25 -9.66
C THR A 67 17.17 -10.36 -9.48
N ASP A 68 16.69 -10.55 -8.25
CA ASP A 68 15.73 -11.59 -7.87
C ASP A 68 14.30 -11.05 -7.85
N ILE A 69 14.13 -9.76 -7.54
CA ILE A 69 12.83 -9.08 -7.47
C ILE A 69 12.98 -7.61 -7.83
N ILE A 70 11.91 -7.00 -8.34
CA ILE A 70 11.84 -5.58 -8.70
C ILE A 70 10.76 -4.89 -7.88
N TYR A 71 11.14 -3.79 -7.22
CA TYR A 71 10.21 -2.86 -6.58
C TYR A 71 9.82 -1.75 -7.55
N ILE A 72 8.51 -1.58 -7.77
CA ILE A 72 7.96 -0.54 -8.66
C ILE A 72 7.62 0.69 -7.82
N ALA A 73 8.38 1.77 -8.01
CA ALA A 73 8.28 3.04 -7.27
C ALA A 73 8.00 4.23 -8.19
N THR A 74 7.28 4.00 -9.27
CA THR A 74 6.87 5.04 -10.23
C THR A 74 5.58 5.73 -9.76
N PRO A 75 5.15 6.87 -10.36
CA PRO A 75 3.82 7.42 -10.12
C PRO A 75 2.70 6.46 -10.55
N HIS A 76 1.53 6.58 -9.92
CA HIS A 76 0.39 5.66 -10.04
C HIS A 76 0.04 5.20 -11.46
N PRO A 77 -0.08 6.08 -12.50
CA PRO A 77 -0.45 5.64 -13.85
C PRO A 77 0.55 4.71 -14.53
N PHE A 78 1.77 4.64 -14.00
CA PHE A 78 2.84 3.82 -14.58
C PHE A 78 3.04 2.48 -13.87
N HIS A 79 2.29 2.18 -12.80
CA HIS A 79 2.42 0.93 -12.06
C HIS A 79 2.06 -0.26 -12.94
N HIS A 80 0.93 -0.19 -13.65
CA HIS A 80 0.44 -1.22 -14.55
C HIS A 80 1.49 -1.62 -15.60
N ASP A 81 1.91 -0.68 -16.44
CA ASP A 81 2.83 -0.97 -17.54
C ASP A 81 4.19 -1.46 -17.06
N ASN A 82 4.72 -0.87 -15.97
CA ASN A 82 6.02 -1.26 -15.41
C ASN A 82 5.95 -2.64 -14.74
N THR A 83 4.86 -2.96 -14.05
CA THR A 83 4.66 -4.29 -13.47
C THR A 83 4.55 -5.35 -14.55
N LEU A 84 3.74 -5.12 -15.60
CA LEU A 84 3.64 -6.03 -16.74
C LEU A 84 4.97 -6.19 -17.49
N LEU A 85 5.75 -5.11 -17.62
CA LEU A 85 7.08 -5.17 -18.22
C LEU A 85 7.99 -6.13 -17.44
N CYS A 86 8.00 -6.04 -16.11
CA CYS A 86 8.83 -6.87 -15.25
C CYS A 86 8.36 -8.33 -15.21
N LEU A 87 7.06 -8.56 -15.02
CA LEU A 87 6.48 -9.91 -15.02
C LEU A 87 6.70 -10.63 -16.35
N ARG A 88 6.53 -9.92 -17.49
CA ARG A 88 6.78 -10.48 -18.84
C ARG A 88 8.26 -10.81 -19.08
N ALA A 89 9.16 -10.14 -18.37
CA ALA A 89 10.59 -10.45 -18.37
C ALA A 89 10.97 -11.60 -17.39
N GLY A 90 9.99 -12.18 -16.67
CA GLY A 90 10.21 -13.27 -15.73
C GLY A 90 10.70 -12.79 -14.35
N LYS A 91 10.41 -11.55 -13.98
CA LYS A 91 10.81 -10.95 -12.69
C LYS A 91 9.65 -10.90 -11.70
N PRO A 92 9.83 -11.42 -10.48
CA PRO A 92 8.97 -11.13 -9.34
C PRO A 92 8.84 -9.63 -9.09
N VAL A 93 7.68 -9.18 -8.57
CA VAL A 93 7.39 -7.76 -8.39
C VAL A 93 6.77 -7.49 -7.02
N LEU A 94 7.26 -6.43 -6.38
CA LEU A 94 6.57 -5.68 -5.33
C LEU A 94 6.18 -4.32 -5.93
N CYS A 95 4.88 -4.04 -6.03
CA CYS A 95 4.40 -2.81 -6.64
C CYS A 95 3.82 -1.85 -5.60
N GLU A 96 4.26 -0.58 -5.62
CA GLU A 96 3.69 0.45 -4.76
C GLU A 96 2.18 0.57 -4.88
N LYS A 97 1.57 0.98 -3.76
CA LYS A 97 0.15 1.31 -3.70
C LYS A 97 -0.13 2.70 -4.35
N PRO A 98 -1.31 2.87 -4.96
CA PRO A 98 -2.26 1.82 -5.32
C PRO A 98 -1.64 0.90 -6.38
N PHE A 99 -1.93 -0.38 -6.31
CA PHE A 99 -1.36 -1.37 -7.23
C PHE A 99 -1.55 -0.98 -8.69
N ALA A 100 -2.73 -0.47 -9.01
CA ALA A 100 -3.08 0.14 -10.28
C ALA A 100 -4.07 1.29 -10.06
N VAL A 101 -4.38 2.04 -11.11
CA VAL A 101 -5.34 3.15 -11.04
C VAL A 101 -6.78 2.65 -10.96
N ASN A 102 -7.08 1.47 -11.52
CA ASN A 102 -8.39 0.83 -11.49
C ASN A 102 -8.28 -0.69 -11.42
N ALA A 103 -9.41 -1.35 -11.13
CA ALA A 103 -9.51 -2.79 -10.98
C ALA A 103 -9.18 -3.55 -12.27
N ALA A 104 -9.54 -3.02 -13.45
CA ALA A 104 -9.24 -3.67 -14.72
C ALA A 104 -7.73 -3.78 -14.96
N GLN A 105 -6.96 -2.71 -14.70
CA GLN A 105 -5.50 -2.75 -14.77
C GLN A 105 -4.92 -3.72 -13.73
N ALA A 106 -5.45 -3.71 -12.50
CA ALA A 106 -5.02 -4.62 -11.44
C ALA A 106 -5.25 -6.10 -11.85
N GLU A 107 -6.40 -6.40 -12.47
CA GLU A 107 -6.73 -7.75 -12.96
C GLU A 107 -5.73 -8.24 -14.03
N GLU A 108 -5.36 -7.39 -15.00
CA GLU A 108 -4.34 -7.73 -15.99
C GLU A 108 -2.98 -8.06 -15.35
N MET A 109 -2.57 -7.28 -14.33
CA MET A 109 -1.31 -7.51 -13.62
C MET A 109 -1.36 -8.82 -12.83
N VAL A 110 -2.46 -9.09 -12.11
CA VAL A 110 -2.68 -10.33 -11.35
C VAL A 110 -2.69 -11.55 -12.28
N GLN A 111 -3.44 -11.46 -13.37
CA GLN A 111 -3.48 -12.53 -14.37
C GLN A 111 -2.08 -12.82 -14.93
N CYS A 112 -1.32 -11.78 -15.29
CA CYS A 112 0.04 -11.94 -15.80
C CYS A 112 0.99 -12.59 -14.79
N ALA A 113 0.88 -12.24 -13.50
CA ALA A 113 1.68 -12.84 -12.43
C ALA A 113 1.36 -14.34 -12.26
N ARG A 114 0.07 -14.69 -12.19
CA ARG A 114 -0.43 -16.07 -12.03
C ARG A 114 -0.11 -16.96 -13.23
N GLU A 115 -0.29 -16.47 -14.45
CA GLU A 115 0.03 -17.22 -15.68
C GLU A 115 1.53 -17.54 -15.78
N ARG A 116 2.40 -16.77 -15.12
CA ARG A 116 3.86 -16.93 -15.16
C ARG A 116 4.43 -17.60 -13.91
N ASP A 117 3.57 -17.91 -12.94
CA ASP A 117 3.98 -18.47 -11.64
C ASP A 117 5.06 -17.62 -10.96
N LEU A 118 4.87 -16.29 -10.98
CA LEU A 118 5.79 -15.31 -10.41
C LEU A 118 5.20 -14.66 -9.17
N PHE A 119 6.05 -14.40 -8.19
CA PHE A 119 5.66 -13.61 -7.03
C PHE A 119 5.25 -12.20 -7.47
N CYS A 120 4.07 -11.76 -6.98
CA CYS A 120 3.60 -10.40 -7.13
C CYS A 120 2.83 -10.00 -5.87
N MET A 121 3.03 -8.78 -5.38
CA MET A 121 2.34 -8.24 -4.23
C MET A 121 2.19 -6.73 -4.35
N GLU A 122 1.07 -6.20 -3.86
CA GLU A 122 0.89 -4.77 -3.60
C GLU A 122 1.63 -4.37 -2.32
N ALA A 123 2.38 -3.28 -2.36
CA ALA A 123 3.13 -2.75 -1.22
C ALA A 123 2.21 -2.00 -0.23
N MET A 124 1.26 -2.72 0.36
CA MET A 124 0.43 -2.21 1.44
C MET A 124 1.15 -2.37 2.78
N TRP A 125 2.28 -1.68 2.90
CA TRP A 125 3.28 -1.83 3.96
C TRP A 125 2.75 -1.76 5.38
N THR A 126 1.68 -0.95 5.63
CA THR A 126 1.01 -0.84 6.93
C THR A 126 0.60 -2.19 7.50
N ARG A 127 0.20 -3.15 6.65
CA ARG A 127 -0.24 -4.48 7.08
C ARG A 127 0.85 -5.34 7.71
N PHE A 128 2.12 -4.99 7.48
CA PHE A 128 3.28 -5.77 7.90
C PHE A 128 3.94 -5.25 9.19
N PHE A 129 3.40 -4.21 9.78
CA PHE A 129 3.90 -3.72 11.08
C PHE A 129 3.56 -4.70 12.20
N PRO A 130 4.46 -4.88 13.19
CA PRO A 130 4.22 -5.77 14.33
C PRO A 130 2.93 -5.47 15.11
N LEU A 131 2.56 -4.18 15.22
CA LEU A 131 1.29 -3.78 15.82
C LEU A 131 0.08 -4.37 15.07
N MET A 132 0.14 -4.45 13.73
CA MET A 132 -0.95 -5.02 12.94
C MET A 132 -1.06 -6.53 13.09
N ASP A 133 0.05 -7.24 13.42
CA ASP A 133 0.01 -8.64 13.81
C ASP A 133 -0.77 -8.82 15.12
N GLU A 134 -0.52 -7.94 16.09
CA GLU A 134 -1.24 -7.96 17.37
C GLU A 134 -2.73 -7.61 17.18
N VAL A 135 -3.06 -6.63 16.33
CA VAL A 135 -4.47 -6.34 15.98
C VAL A 135 -5.15 -7.59 15.43
N ARG A 136 -4.53 -8.28 14.46
CA ARG A 136 -5.08 -9.55 13.92
C ARG A 136 -5.24 -10.62 14.99
N SER A 137 -4.28 -10.73 15.90
CA SER A 137 -4.32 -11.67 17.02
C SER A 137 -5.50 -11.39 17.99
N ILE A 138 -5.66 -10.13 18.40
CA ILE A 138 -6.76 -9.68 19.27
C ILE A 138 -8.12 -9.98 18.63
N LEU A 139 -8.27 -9.67 17.34
CA LEU A 139 -9.50 -9.95 16.59
C LEU A 139 -9.77 -11.45 16.46
N ALA A 140 -8.76 -12.24 16.12
CA ALA A 140 -8.88 -13.70 15.97
C ALA A 140 -9.20 -14.41 17.32
N ASN A 141 -8.70 -13.90 18.44
CA ASN A 141 -8.97 -14.40 19.76
C ASN A 141 -10.36 -14.00 20.31
N GLY A 142 -11.02 -13.03 19.64
CA GLY A 142 -12.29 -12.49 20.12
C GLY A 142 -12.18 -11.61 21.38
N ASP A 143 -11.01 -11.03 21.63
CA ASP A 143 -10.71 -10.26 22.85
C ASP A 143 -11.58 -9.01 23.02
N ILE A 144 -12.12 -8.46 21.92
CA ILE A 144 -13.07 -7.34 21.90
C ILE A 144 -14.50 -7.79 21.50
N GLY A 145 -14.78 -9.10 21.51
CA GLY A 145 -16.00 -9.68 20.98
C GLY A 145 -16.03 -9.64 19.43
N GLU A 146 -17.24 -9.60 18.86
CA GLU A 146 -17.40 -9.46 17.41
C GLU A 146 -17.07 -8.02 16.97
N PRO A 147 -16.12 -7.80 16.04
CA PRO A 147 -15.89 -6.50 15.46
C PRO A 147 -17.13 -6.04 14.68
N ARG A 148 -17.69 -4.86 15.00
CA ARG A 148 -18.95 -4.36 14.44
C ARG A 148 -18.81 -3.05 13.68
N MET A 149 -17.85 -2.20 14.08
CA MET A 149 -17.70 -0.89 13.47
C MET A 149 -16.21 -0.49 13.40
N LEU A 150 -15.80 0.01 12.23
CA LEU A 150 -14.52 0.68 12.02
C LEU A 150 -14.76 2.18 11.78
N GLN A 151 -13.96 3.03 12.43
CA GLN A 151 -13.84 4.44 12.12
C GLN A 151 -12.38 4.71 11.79
N VAL A 152 -12.10 5.24 10.60
CA VAL A 152 -10.71 5.46 10.17
C VAL A 152 -10.62 6.65 9.23
N ASP A 153 -9.56 7.42 9.40
CA ASP A 153 -9.31 8.57 8.55
C ASP A 153 -7.83 8.70 8.19
N PHE A 154 -7.57 9.29 7.02
CA PHE A 154 -6.22 9.67 6.64
C PHE A 154 -6.26 10.99 5.85
N GLY A 155 -5.90 12.08 6.48
CA GLY A 155 -5.89 13.38 5.83
C GLY A 155 -4.73 14.25 6.26
N PHE A 156 -4.10 14.89 5.29
CA PHE A 156 -3.06 15.89 5.49
C PHE A 156 -3.24 17.07 4.53
N ARG A 157 -2.64 18.19 4.85
CA ARG A 157 -2.79 19.39 4.04
C ARG A 157 -1.54 19.68 3.23
N ILE A 158 -1.69 19.67 1.89
CA ILE A 158 -0.68 20.22 0.96
C ILE A 158 -1.02 21.66 0.54
N GLY A 159 -0.03 22.38 0.02
CA GLY A 159 -0.20 23.67 -0.66
C GLY A 159 -1.04 23.56 -1.94
N TRP A 160 -1.38 24.68 -2.54
CA TRP A 160 -2.00 24.68 -3.86
C TRP A 160 -0.91 24.57 -4.94
N GLU A 161 -0.70 23.37 -5.43
CA GLU A 161 0.28 22.99 -6.43
C GLU A 161 -0.38 22.06 -7.45
N PRO A 162 -1.14 22.60 -8.44
CA PRO A 162 -1.92 21.80 -9.39
C PRO A 162 -1.09 20.77 -10.17
N GLU A 163 0.19 21.05 -10.41
CA GLU A 163 1.10 20.14 -11.11
C GLU A 163 1.70 19.04 -10.20
N SER A 164 1.47 19.14 -8.89
CA SER A 164 1.95 18.10 -7.96
C SER A 164 1.21 16.78 -8.19
N ARG A 165 1.86 15.66 -7.90
CA ARG A 165 1.26 14.32 -8.06
C ARG A 165 -0.08 14.14 -7.33
N LEU A 166 -0.35 14.93 -6.30
CA LEU A 166 -1.56 14.82 -5.48
C LEU A 166 -2.75 15.61 -6.05
N LEU A 167 -2.50 16.61 -6.88
CA LEU A 167 -3.55 17.44 -7.47
C LEU A 167 -3.61 17.32 -9.00
N ASN A 168 -2.68 16.61 -9.63
CA ASN A 168 -2.63 16.45 -11.06
C ASN A 168 -3.42 15.19 -11.50
N PRO A 169 -4.52 15.32 -12.26
CA PRO A 169 -5.28 14.17 -12.75
C PRO A 169 -4.49 13.29 -13.73
N ASP A 170 -3.53 13.85 -14.49
CA ASP A 170 -2.64 13.06 -15.37
C ASP A 170 -1.69 12.13 -14.58
N LEU A 171 -1.57 12.34 -13.28
CA LEU A 171 -0.78 11.51 -12.37
C LEU A 171 -1.65 10.67 -11.42
N ALA A 172 -2.97 10.54 -11.71
CA ALA A 172 -3.95 9.91 -10.85
C ALA A 172 -3.88 10.47 -9.41
N GLY A 173 -3.92 11.82 -9.33
CA GLY A 173 -3.97 12.53 -8.06
C GLY A 173 -5.30 12.32 -7.34
N GLY A 174 -5.42 12.90 -6.16
CA GLY A 174 -6.60 12.80 -5.31
C GLY A 174 -6.33 12.08 -4.00
N SER A 175 -7.25 12.23 -3.07
CA SER A 175 -7.12 11.68 -1.72
C SER A 175 -7.41 10.18 -1.67
N LEU A 176 -8.35 9.67 -2.48
CA LEU A 176 -8.77 8.27 -2.44
C LEU A 176 -7.59 7.34 -2.79
N LEU A 177 -6.98 7.52 -3.96
CA LEU A 177 -5.90 6.65 -4.43
C LEU A 177 -4.62 6.82 -3.62
N ASP A 178 -4.31 8.03 -3.13
CA ASP A 178 -3.07 8.24 -2.37
C ASP A 178 -3.17 7.78 -0.92
N VAL A 179 -4.24 8.14 -0.20
CA VAL A 179 -4.38 7.86 1.23
C VAL A 179 -5.68 7.16 1.62
N GLY A 180 -6.78 7.35 0.89
CA GLY A 180 -8.04 6.66 1.12
C GLY A 180 -7.92 5.13 0.96
N ILE A 181 -7.03 4.68 0.09
CA ILE A 181 -6.70 3.26 -0.10
C ILE A 181 -6.31 2.58 1.22
N TYR A 182 -5.61 3.27 2.13
CA TYR A 182 -5.27 2.72 3.44
C TYR A 182 -6.52 2.43 4.29
N CYS A 183 -7.52 3.32 4.23
CA CYS A 183 -8.79 3.13 4.93
C CYS A 183 -9.58 1.95 4.34
N CYS A 184 -9.64 1.84 3.00
CA CYS A 184 -10.24 0.69 2.32
C CYS A 184 -9.50 -0.61 2.66
N ALA A 185 -8.18 -0.60 2.66
CA ALA A 185 -7.35 -1.75 2.99
C ALA A 185 -7.52 -2.21 4.44
N LEU A 186 -7.63 -1.28 5.40
CA LEU A 186 -7.89 -1.63 6.79
C LEU A 186 -9.29 -2.22 6.97
N SER A 187 -10.31 -1.62 6.33
CA SER A 187 -11.68 -2.15 6.36
C SER A 187 -11.74 -3.57 5.79
N SER A 188 -11.13 -3.80 4.63
CA SER A 188 -11.07 -5.13 4.00
C SER A 188 -10.32 -6.15 4.86
N MET A 189 -9.22 -5.76 5.53
CA MET A 189 -8.49 -6.64 6.45
C MET A 189 -9.34 -7.11 7.63
N ILE A 190 -10.24 -6.25 8.14
CA ILE A 190 -11.03 -6.55 9.34
C ILE A 190 -12.33 -7.28 8.99
N PHE A 191 -13.01 -6.85 7.93
CA PHE A 191 -14.38 -7.26 7.61
C PHE A 191 -14.53 -8.02 6.28
N GLY A 192 -13.47 -8.09 5.45
CA GLY A 192 -13.57 -8.63 4.10
C GLY A 192 -14.20 -7.65 3.11
N ASP A 193 -14.83 -8.19 2.04
CA ASP A 193 -15.42 -7.38 0.99
C ASP A 193 -16.65 -6.59 1.46
N PRO A 194 -16.81 -5.32 1.08
CA PRO A 194 -18.05 -4.62 1.28
C PRO A 194 -19.14 -5.13 0.34
N THR A 195 -20.37 -5.22 0.86
CA THR A 195 -21.56 -5.61 0.07
C THR A 195 -22.37 -4.41 -0.41
N ASP A 196 -22.11 -3.24 0.18
CA ASP A 196 -22.76 -1.98 -0.17
C ASP A 196 -21.86 -0.81 0.24
N LEU A 197 -21.95 0.30 -0.44
CA LEU A 197 -21.18 1.51 -0.13
C LEU A 197 -21.95 2.78 -0.50
N ALA A 198 -21.62 3.87 0.17
CA ALA A 198 -22.11 5.20 -0.16
C ALA A 198 -21.10 6.25 0.29
N GLY A 199 -20.90 7.28 -0.51
CA GLY A 199 -19.94 8.33 -0.16
C GLY A 199 -20.09 9.61 -0.95
N LEU A 200 -19.43 10.66 -0.47
CA LEU A 200 -19.35 11.96 -1.11
C LEU A 200 -17.90 12.41 -1.17
N ALA A 201 -17.53 13.05 -2.27
CA ALA A 201 -16.22 13.66 -2.45
C ALA A 201 -16.37 15.13 -2.87
N HIS A 202 -15.45 15.95 -2.42
CA HIS A 202 -15.21 17.26 -3.00
C HIS A 202 -14.21 17.11 -4.14
N ILE A 203 -14.70 17.27 -5.37
CA ILE A 203 -13.85 17.32 -6.55
C ILE A 203 -13.34 18.76 -6.70
N GLY A 204 -12.04 18.94 -6.56
CA GLY A 204 -11.39 20.24 -6.62
C GLY A 204 -11.28 20.81 -8.03
N GLU A 205 -10.67 22.01 -8.14
CA GLU A 205 -10.52 22.73 -9.42
C GLU A 205 -9.72 21.95 -10.48
N THR A 206 -8.83 21.05 -10.06
CA THR A 206 -8.02 20.22 -10.98
C THR A 206 -8.76 18.99 -11.47
N GLY A 207 -9.93 18.66 -10.88
CA GLY A 207 -10.71 17.49 -11.26
C GLY A 207 -10.38 16.23 -10.47
N VAL A 208 -9.62 16.32 -9.38
CA VAL A 208 -9.35 15.22 -8.44
C VAL A 208 -10.13 15.40 -7.13
N ASP A 209 -10.33 14.33 -6.37
CA ASP A 209 -10.92 14.36 -5.04
C ASP A 209 -9.95 14.94 -4.02
N GLU A 210 -10.24 16.15 -3.52
CA GLU A 210 -9.41 16.82 -2.50
C GLU A 210 -9.73 16.30 -1.08
N GLU A 211 -11.03 16.06 -0.80
CA GLU A 211 -11.56 15.43 0.41
C GLU A 211 -12.69 14.47 0.06
N ALA A 212 -12.75 13.35 0.77
CA ALA A 212 -13.86 12.41 0.63
C ALA A 212 -14.22 11.74 1.96
N GLY A 213 -15.49 11.35 2.07
CA GLY A 213 -16.00 10.54 3.18
C GLY A 213 -16.98 9.50 2.65
N TRP A 214 -16.83 8.25 3.15
CA TRP A 214 -17.69 7.14 2.71
C TRP A 214 -17.96 6.14 3.82
N VAL A 215 -18.97 5.32 3.60
CA VAL A 215 -19.36 4.22 4.47
C VAL A 215 -19.36 2.94 3.66
N LEU A 216 -18.78 1.88 4.21
CA LEU A 216 -18.79 0.54 3.66
C LEU A 216 -19.63 -0.36 4.58
N LYS A 217 -20.52 -1.15 3.99
CA LYS A 217 -21.31 -2.17 4.69
C LYS A 217 -20.80 -3.55 4.28
N HIS A 218 -20.60 -4.42 5.26
CA HIS A 218 -20.10 -5.79 5.07
C HIS A 218 -21.18 -6.84 5.36
N ASP A 219 -20.91 -8.10 5.01
CA ASP A 219 -21.89 -9.21 4.96
C ASP A 219 -22.70 -9.42 6.26
N ASP A 220 -22.02 -9.39 7.43
CA ASP A 220 -22.69 -9.58 8.73
C ASP A 220 -23.22 -8.27 9.33
N GLY A 221 -23.36 -7.23 8.48
CA GLY A 221 -23.87 -5.92 8.86
C GLY A 221 -22.85 -5.02 9.58
N GLN A 222 -21.57 -5.36 9.52
CA GLN A 222 -20.51 -4.47 9.99
C GLN A 222 -20.44 -3.21 9.11
N ILE A 223 -20.03 -2.11 9.72
CA ILE A 223 -19.94 -0.79 9.08
C ILE A 223 -18.53 -0.22 9.25
N ALA A 224 -17.92 0.19 8.15
CA ALA A 224 -16.72 1.03 8.19
C ALA A 224 -17.07 2.46 7.76
N VAL A 225 -16.68 3.44 8.59
CA VAL A 225 -16.78 4.87 8.31
C VAL A 225 -15.38 5.37 8.01
N CYS A 226 -15.17 5.81 6.78
CA CYS A 226 -13.88 6.17 6.25
C CYS A 226 -13.85 7.61 5.76
N SER A 227 -12.70 8.28 5.87
CA SER A 227 -12.48 9.55 5.19
C SER A 227 -11.02 9.75 4.79
N SER A 228 -10.82 10.52 3.73
CA SER A 228 -9.49 10.88 3.23
C SER A 228 -9.44 12.34 2.81
N ALA A 229 -8.25 12.95 2.90
CA ALA A 229 -8.06 14.33 2.46
C ALA A 229 -6.60 14.60 2.08
N VAL A 230 -6.39 15.44 1.06
CA VAL A 230 -5.07 16.00 0.70
C VAL A 230 -5.00 17.52 0.89
N ARG A 231 -6.13 18.16 1.23
CA ARG A 231 -6.23 19.62 1.42
C ARG A 231 -6.54 20.02 2.86
N THR A 232 -6.85 19.07 3.73
CA THR A 232 -7.07 19.33 5.16
C THR A 232 -6.45 18.22 6.01
N GLY A 233 -6.03 18.56 7.24
CA GLY A 233 -5.56 17.58 8.20
C GLY A 233 -6.72 16.93 8.94
N THR A 234 -6.58 15.65 9.27
CA THR A 234 -7.54 14.87 10.06
C THR A 234 -6.85 14.29 11.30
N PRO A 235 -7.57 13.67 12.25
CA PRO A 235 -6.96 13.04 13.43
C PRO A 235 -5.95 11.95 13.10
N MET A 236 -6.17 11.21 12.00
CA MET A 236 -5.32 10.09 11.55
C MET A 236 -5.25 8.97 12.59
N GLU A 237 -6.41 8.60 13.13
CA GLU A 237 -6.60 7.47 14.05
C GLU A 237 -7.47 6.39 13.40
N ALA A 238 -7.36 5.15 13.91
CA ALA A 238 -8.26 4.07 13.54
C ALA A 238 -8.85 3.43 14.79
N VAL A 239 -10.19 3.31 14.82
CA VAL A 239 -10.92 2.74 15.96
C VAL A 239 -11.76 1.56 15.49
N ILE A 240 -11.46 0.37 16.03
CA ILE A 240 -12.18 -0.87 15.78
C ILE A 240 -13.04 -1.14 17.00
N ASN A 241 -14.37 -1.07 16.85
CA ASN A 241 -15.33 -1.31 17.91
C ASN A 241 -15.91 -2.72 17.77
N GLY A 242 -15.76 -3.51 18.82
CA GLY A 242 -16.37 -4.82 18.97
C GLY A 242 -17.57 -4.78 19.94
N THR A 243 -18.23 -5.93 20.14
CA THR A 243 -19.36 -6.07 21.09
C THR A 243 -18.91 -5.96 22.54
N ASP A 244 -17.67 -6.32 22.85
CA ASP A 244 -17.15 -6.43 24.22
C ASP A 244 -15.90 -5.58 24.46
N GLY A 245 -15.55 -4.70 23.52
CA GLY A 245 -14.37 -3.85 23.66
C GLY A 245 -14.06 -3.08 22.40
N ARG A 246 -12.91 -2.43 22.37
CA ARG A 246 -12.39 -1.72 21.21
C ARG A 246 -10.88 -1.66 21.15
N ILE A 247 -10.36 -1.45 19.95
CA ILE A 247 -8.96 -1.14 19.69
C ILE A 247 -8.90 0.28 19.11
N THR A 248 -8.08 1.14 19.69
CA THR A 248 -7.75 2.45 19.13
C THR A 248 -6.29 2.45 18.71
N ILE A 249 -6.02 2.47 17.40
CA ILE A 249 -4.67 2.63 16.85
C ILE A 249 -4.39 4.13 16.78
N HIS A 250 -3.34 4.56 17.49
CA HIS A 250 -3.04 5.98 17.64
C HIS A 250 -2.42 6.58 16.37
N SER A 251 -2.56 7.90 16.26
CA SER A 251 -1.98 8.69 15.17
C SER A 251 -0.43 8.61 15.15
N PRO A 252 0.18 8.43 13.98
CA PRO A 252 -0.41 8.17 12.67
C PRO A 252 -0.64 6.67 12.47
N TRP A 253 -1.90 6.24 12.39
CA TRP A 253 -2.30 4.83 12.40
C TRP A 253 -1.73 3.99 11.22
N TRP A 254 -1.33 4.62 10.11
CA TRP A 254 -0.73 3.89 8.96
C TRP A 254 0.77 3.59 9.15
N ILE A 255 1.41 4.20 10.15
CA ILE A 255 2.73 3.83 10.70
C ILE A 255 2.49 3.46 12.17
N PRO A 256 1.82 2.33 12.42
CA PRO A 256 1.27 2.03 13.72
C PRO A 256 2.38 1.63 14.71
N THR A 257 2.56 2.44 15.74
CA THR A 257 3.56 2.21 16.79
C THR A 257 2.96 2.11 18.18
N SER A 258 1.70 2.48 18.36
CA SER A 258 1.00 2.41 19.64
C SER A 258 -0.49 2.25 19.46
N MET A 259 -1.13 1.47 20.32
CA MET A 259 -2.58 1.32 20.37
C MET A 259 -3.07 1.19 21.81
N THR A 260 -4.35 1.52 22.03
CA THR A 260 -5.06 1.23 23.28
C THR A 260 -6.10 0.15 23.03
N VAL A 261 -6.13 -0.87 23.88
CA VAL A 261 -7.10 -1.97 23.88
C VAL A 261 -7.98 -1.88 25.11
N GLU A 262 -9.28 -1.85 24.91
CA GLU A 262 -10.30 -1.90 25.97
C GLU A 262 -11.05 -3.22 25.84
N LYS A 263 -11.13 -4.01 26.94
CA LYS A 263 -11.76 -5.34 26.97
C LYS A 263 -12.78 -5.40 28.10
N GLY A 264 -14.07 -5.41 27.76
CA GLY A 264 -15.15 -5.46 28.75
C GLY A 264 -15.03 -4.35 29.80
N ASP A 265 -15.10 -4.72 31.08
CA ASP A 265 -14.99 -3.82 32.24
C ASP A 265 -13.54 -3.64 32.72
N SER A 266 -12.53 -4.13 32.00
CA SER A 266 -11.13 -3.99 32.38
C SER A 266 -10.60 -2.56 32.14
N ASP A 267 -9.58 -2.16 32.87
CA ASP A 267 -8.90 -0.92 32.59
C ASP A 267 -8.27 -0.96 31.18
N PRO A 268 -8.29 0.16 30.42
CA PRO A 268 -7.64 0.25 29.13
C PRO A 268 -6.15 -0.07 29.22
N GLU A 269 -5.66 -0.88 28.27
CA GLU A 269 -4.25 -1.23 28.14
C GLU A 269 -3.64 -0.55 26.92
N THR A 270 -2.52 0.17 27.10
CA THR A 270 -1.77 0.73 25.98
C THR A 270 -0.59 -0.17 25.66
N LEU A 271 -0.49 -0.55 24.39
CA LEU A 271 0.58 -1.39 23.84
C LEU A 271 1.42 -0.56 22.87
N ASP A 272 2.75 -0.58 23.10
CA ASP A 272 3.72 0.15 22.29
C ASP A 272 4.58 -0.82 21.48
N PHE A 273 4.75 -0.51 20.19
CA PHE A 273 5.56 -1.26 19.23
C PHE A 273 6.58 -0.32 18.60
N PRO A 274 7.77 -0.17 19.20
CA PRO A 274 8.79 0.74 18.69
C PRO A 274 9.16 0.42 17.24
N LEU A 275 9.17 1.46 16.40
CA LEU A 275 9.52 1.33 14.99
C LEU A 275 10.99 0.89 14.83
N GLN A 276 11.22 -0.14 14.02
CA GLN A 276 12.56 -0.54 13.58
C GLN A 276 12.73 -0.05 12.13
N GLY A 277 13.85 0.58 11.84
CA GLY A 277 14.07 1.20 10.54
C GLY A 277 13.05 2.30 10.25
N ASN A 278 12.49 2.28 9.04
CA ASN A 278 11.45 3.22 8.62
C ASN A 278 10.08 2.54 8.36
N GLY A 279 9.96 1.24 8.66
CA GLY A 279 8.75 0.44 8.50
C GLY A 279 8.63 -0.29 7.15
N MET A 280 9.27 0.16 6.08
CA MET A 280 9.24 -0.54 4.78
C MET A 280 10.10 -1.82 4.79
N ASN A 281 11.01 -1.93 5.75
CA ASN A 281 11.78 -3.14 5.99
C ASN A 281 10.90 -4.34 6.39
N TYR A 282 9.75 -4.13 7.02
CA TYR A 282 8.86 -5.22 7.43
C TYR A 282 8.26 -5.93 6.22
N GLU A 283 7.66 -5.20 5.28
CA GLU A 283 7.11 -5.82 4.07
C GLU A 283 8.20 -6.43 3.20
N ALA A 284 9.36 -5.76 3.07
CA ALA A 284 10.49 -6.30 2.31
C ALA A 284 10.98 -7.63 2.89
N ALA A 285 11.07 -7.77 4.22
CA ALA A 285 11.43 -9.02 4.89
C ALA A 285 10.42 -10.15 4.57
N GLU A 286 9.12 -9.85 4.62
CA GLU A 286 8.08 -10.84 4.32
C GLU A 286 8.06 -11.24 2.84
N VAL A 287 8.30 -10.31 1.93
CA VAL A 287 8.50 -10.62 0.50
C VAL A 287 9.69 -11.55 0.30
N MET A 288 10.83 -11.25 0.95
CA MET A 288 12.01 -12.11 0.88
C MET A 288 11.75 -13.53 1.44
N ASN A 289 10.95 -13.64 2.52
CA ASN A 289 10.49 -14.91 3.05
C ASN A 289 9.64 -15.70 2.03
N CYS A 290 8.72 -15.03 1.33
CA CYS A 290 7.93 -15.65 0.27
C CYS A 290 8.81 -16.17 -0.86
N LEU A 291 9.75 -15.38 -1.36
CA LEU A 291 10.65 -15.78 -2.43
C LEU A 291 11.50 -17.01 -2.05
N ARG A 292 12.07 -17.04 -0.85
CA ARG A 292 12.86 -18.18 -0.34
C ARG A 292 12.05 -19.47 -0.21
N ASN A 293 10.75 -19.35 0.04
CA ASN A 293 9.84 -20.49 0.18
C ASN A 293 9.10 -20.82 -1.14
N GLY A 294 9.45 -20.17 -2.25
CA GLY A 294 8.82 -20.40 -3.55
C GLY A 294 7.34 -20.05 -3.60
N LYS A 295 6.88 -19.13 -2.74
CA LYS A 295 5.51 -18.62 -2.78
C LYS A 295 5.38 -17.58 -3.89
N THR A 296 4.21 -17.50 -4.52
CA THR A 296 3.89 -16.52 -5.56
C THR A 296 3.01 -15.37 -5.06
N GLU A 297 2.45 -15.50 -3.86
CA GLU A 297 1.62 -14.49 -3.19
C GLU A 297 1.90 -14.52 -1.68
N HIS A 298 1.58 -13.43 -0.98
CA HIS A 298 1.65 -13.35 0.48
C HIS A 298 0.24 -13.47 1.09
N GLU A 299 0.09 -14.24 2.17
CA GLU A 299 -1.21 -14.52 2.80
C GLU A 299 -1.87 -13.30 3.47
N ILE A 300 -1.07 -12.32 3.93
CA ILE A 300 -1.59 -11.06 4.55
C ILE A 300 -2.04 -10.06 3.48
N MET A 301 -1.48 -10.14 2.27
CA MET A 301 -1.83 -9.28 1.13
C MET A 301 -1.85 -10.12 -0.15
N PRO A 302 -2.80 -11.07 -0.27
CA PRO A 302 -2.93 -11.87 -1.47
C PRO A 302 -3.47 -11.01 -2.63
N LEU A 303 -3.20 -11.42 -3.86
CA LEU A 303 -3.62 -10.67 -5.04
C LEU A 303 -5.15 -10.51 -5.16
N ASP A 304 -5.92 -11.47 -4.65
CA ASP A 304 -7.39 -11.32 -4.61
C ASP A 304 -7.81 -10.18 -3.67
N GLU A 305 -7.08 -9.93 -2.60
CA GLU A 305 -7.31 -8.79 -1.70
C GLU A 305 -7.04 -7.46 -2.42
N THR A 306 -5.95 -7.39 -3.17
CA THR A 306 -5.63 -6.23 -4.02
C THR A 306 -6.76 -5.93 -5.01
N LEU A 307 -7.31 -6.95 -5.66
CA LEU A 307 -8.45 -6.79 -6.58
C LEU A 307 -9.71 -6.27 -5.87
N ARG A 308 -10.00 -6.77 -4.67
CA ARG A 308 -11.14 -6.32 -3.85
C ARG A 308 -11.03 -4.85 -3.47
N ILE A 309 -9.85 -4.43 -3.00
CA ILE A 309 -9.58 -3.03 -2.65
C ILE A 309 -9.71 -2.13 -3.88
N ALA A 310 -9.14 -2.54 -5.02
CA ALA A 310 -9.25 -1.80 -6.27
C ALA A 310 -10.71 -1.65 -6.73
N GLY A 311 -11.51 -2.73 -6.66
CA GLY A 311 -12.94 -2.70 -7.00
C GLY A 311 -13.77 -1.81 -6.07
N THR A 312 -13.43 -1.77 -4.77
CA THR A 312 -14.06 -0.85 -3.81
C THR A 312 -13.77 0.61 -4.17
N MET A 313 -12.50 0.93 -4.53
CA MET A 313 -12.13 2.28 -4.95
C MET A 313 -12.78 2.68 -6.28
N ASP A 314 -12.88 1.76 -7.24
CA ASP A 314 -13.58 2.03 -8.51
C ASP A 314 -15.06 2.33 -8.28
N SER A 315 -15.74 1.58 -7.42
CA SER A 315 -17.14 1.82 -7.07
C SER A 315 -17.35 3.20 -6.42
N LEU A 316 -16.43 3.64 -5.54
CA LEU A 316 -16.46 4.98 -4.96
C LEU A 316 -16.23 6.06 -6.01
N ARG A 317 -15.28 5.87 -6.92
CA ARG A 317 -14.99 6.80 -8.01
C ARG A 317 -16.17 6.92 -8.97
N GLU A 318 -16.83 5.81 -9.31
CA GLU A 318 -18.05 5.79 -10.13
C GLU A 318 -19.18 6.59 -9.47
N GLU A 319 -19.40 6.41 -8.15
CA GLU A 319 -20.43 7.16 -7.41
C GLU A 319 -20.15 8.68 -7.41
N TRP A 320 -18.87 9.07 -7.38
CA TRP A 320 -18.46 10.49 -7.38
C TRP A 320 -18.31 11.09 -8.78
N GLY A 321 -18.37 10.28 -9.84
CA GLY A 321 -18.10 10.67 -11.22
C GLY A 321 -16.65 11.09 -11.44
N LEU A 322 -15.70 10.48 -10.71
CA LEU A 322 -14.28 10.74 -10.82
C LEU A 322 -13.64 9.80 -11.86
N GLU A 323 -13.22 10.38 -12.98
CA GLU A 323 -12.49 9.68 -14.05
C GLU A 323 -11.15 10.39 -14.31
N TYR A 324 -10.13 9.62 -14.63
CA TYR A 324 -8.83 10.19 -15.01
C TYR A 324 -8.70 10.29 -16.54
N PRO A 325 -7.94 11.29 -17.07
CA PRO A 325 -7.89 11.59 -18.50
C PRO A 325 -7.34 10.47 -19.39
N PHE A 326 -6.69 9.49 -18.83
CA PHE A 326 -6.03 8.38 -19.54
C PHE A 326 -6.78 7.04 -19.42
N GLU A 327 -7.97 7.03 -18.85
CA GLU A 327 -8.86 5.86 -18.74
C GLU A 327 -9.79 5.68 -19.93
#